data_4c0eb4058b3bc78cf8c58314e01dbe89
#
_entry.id   4c0eb4058b3bc78cf8c58314e01dbe89
#
_cell.length_a   1.000
_cell.length_b   1.000
_cell.length_c   1.000
_cell.angle_alpha   90.00
_cell.angle_beta   90.00
_cell.angle_gamma   90.00
#
_symmetry.space_group_name_H-M   'P 1'
#
loop_
_entity.id
_entity.type
_entity.pdbx_description
1 polymer ?
#
loop_
_entity_poly.entity_id
_entity_poly.type
_entity_poly.pdbx_seq_one_letter_code
_entity_poly.pdbx_strand_id
1 'polypeptide(L)'
;LNKSQQRGHAASRSDRGTARYQARRAELIATGKKLFADTSYDALSMDDIARQAGVAKGLIYYYFTNKRGYYLAIIEDAVAELVERAGSTHDLPPVERVRRTVDGYLRYAQHHQAAYRTIVTGGVGFDAEVLAIRARVRSRLLGTIARGAWDREEISPLARTALTGWLSSVEGVTLDWIEEQELPRETVASLLVRGLGDTLRLIEEYEPGCPAPPRPPA
;
A
#
# COMPACT_ATOMS: atom_id res chain seq x y z
N LEU A 1 49.69 -3.60 9.83
CA LEU A 1 48.94 -4.35 8.81
C LEU A 1 47.76 -5.16 9.44
N ASN A 2 46.86 -4.61 10.27
CA ASN A 2 45.74 -5.44 10.78
C ASN A 2 44.45 -4.70 11.17
N LYS A 3 44.29 -3.40 10.93
CA LYS A 3 43.06 -2.66 11.26
C LYS A 3 42.03 -2.60 10.10
N SER A 4 42.50 -2.74 8.87
CA SER A 4 41.60 -2.66 7.67
C SER A 4 40.84 -3.96 7.41
N GLN A 5 41.39 -5.12 7.75
CA GLN A 5 40.74 -6.43 7.59
C GLN A 5 39.65 -6.69 8.64
N GLN A 6 39.80 -6.16 9.88
CA GLN A 6 38.76 -6.31 10.90
C GLN A 6 37.49 -5.48 10.63
N ARG A 7 37.61 -4.31 9.98
CA ARG A 7 36.46 -3.47 9.61
C ARG A 7 35.61 -4.10 8.48
N GLY A 8 36.23 -4.78 7.51
CA GLY A 8 35.52 -5.47 6.43
C GLY A 8 34.70 -6.68 6.92
N HIS A 9 35.18 -7.41 7.93
CA HIS A 9 34.48 -8.58 8.49
C HIS A 9 33.30 -8.20 9.41
N ALA A 10 33.36 -7.06 10.09
CA ALA A 10 32.28 -6.57 10.94
C ALA A 10 31.11 -6.03 10.11
N ALA A 11 31.35 -5.27 9.04
CA ALA A 11 30.34 -4.80 8.11
C ALA A 11 29.61 -5.97 7.42
N SER A 12 30.34 -6.97 6.95
CA SER A 12 29.77 -8.19 6.31
C SER A 12 28.93 -9.06 7.26
N ARG A 13 29.17 -9.02 8.58
CA ARG A 13 28.31 -9.72 9.56
C ARG A 13 27.03 -8.95 9.87
N SER A 14 27.10 -7.63 9.97
CA SER A 14 25.96 -6.74 10.18
C SER A 14 24.99 -6.85 9.00
N ASP A 15 25.49 -6.79 7.77
CA ASP A 15 24.67 -6.88 6.54
C ASP A 15 23.97 -8.23 6.41
N ARG A 16 24.68 -9.32 6.75
CA ARG A 16 24.08 -10.67 6.76
C ARG A 16 23.02 -10.84 7.84
N GLY A 17 23.21 -10.23 9.01
CA GLY A 17 22.21 -10.22 10.10
C GLY A 17 20.95 -9.48 9.68
N THR A 18 21.11 -8.31 9.09
CA THR A 18 20.01 -7.48 8.58
C THR A 18 19.25 -8.19 7.44
N ALA A 19 19.97 -8.76 6.48
CA ALA A 19 19.35 -9.51 5.36
C ALA A 19 18.55 -10.71 5.87
N ARG A 20 19.08 -11.47 6.84
CA ARG A 20 18.37 -12.61 7.44
C ARG A 20 17.14 -12.17 8.23
N TYR A 21 17.21 -11.04 8.95
CA TYR A 21 16.08 -10.45 9.63
C TYR A 21 14.97 -10.08 8.63
N GLN A 22 15.30 -9.36 7.55
CA GLN A 22 14.34 -8.95 6.53
C GLN A 22 13.72 -10.14 5.79
N ALA A 23 14.51 -11.15 5.44
CA ALA A 23 14.01 -12.37 4.81
C ALA A 23 13.00 -13.08 5.71
N ARG A 24 13.29 -13.23 7.00
CA ARG A 24 12.36 -13.90 7.93
C ARG A 24 11.10 -13.09 8.18
N ARG A 25 11.22 -11.76 8.25
CA ARG A 25 10.07 -10.86 8.34
C ARG A 25 9.16 -10.99 7.11
N ALA A 26 9.73 -11.04 5.92
CA ALA A 26 8.99 -11.22 4.67
C ALA A 26 8.27 -12.58 4.60
N GLU A 27 8.90 -13.68 5.04
CA GLU A 27 8.25 -14.99 5.13
C GLU A 27 7.02 -14.98 6.05
N LEU A 28 7.11 -14.32 7.20
CA LEU A 28 6.00 -14.16 8.13
C LEU A 28 4.86 -13.34 7.50
N ILE A 29 5.18 -12.24 6.81
CA ILE A 29 4.19 -11.44 6.07
C ILE A 29 3.50 -12.28 4.99
N ALA A 30 4.25 -13.04 4.19
CA ALA A 30 3.70 -13.90 3.14
C ALA A 30 2.75 -14.97 3.71
N THR A 31 3.08 -15.54 4.87
CA THR A 31 2.20 -16.46 5.59
C THR A 31 0.92 -15.75 6.05
N GLY A 32 1.05 -14.56 6.63
CA GLY A 32 -0.08 -13.76 7.06
C GLY A 32 -1.02 -13.38 5.92
N LYS A 33 -0.50 -13.01 4.76
CA LYS A 33 -1.31 -12.73 3.55
C LYS A 33 -2.22 -13.90 3.18
N LYS A 34 -1.71 -15.12 3.24
CA LYS A 34 -2.51 -16.33 2.97
C LYS A 34 -3.59 -16.55 4.03
N LEU A 35 -3.26 -16.36 5.31
CA LEU A 35 -4.18 -16.55 6.42
C LEU A 35 -5.33 -15.55 6.41
N PHE A 36 -5.00 -14.28 6.17
CA PHE A 36 -5.98 -13.19 6.11
C PHE A 36 -6.72 -13.10 4.76
N ALA A 37 -6.35 -13.91 3.75
CA ALA A 37 -7.14 -14.04 2.54
C ALA A 37 -8.49 -14.73 2.83
N ASP A 38 -8.48 -15.77 3.68
CA ASP A 38 -9.63 -16.63 3.93
C ASP A 38 -10.27 -16.43 5.31
N THR A 39 -9.64 -15.63 6.19
CA THR A 39 -10.08 -15.46 7.59
C THR A 39 -10.05 -13.99 7.98
N SER A 40 -11.15 -13.52 8.60
CA SER A 40 -11.24 -12.13 9.06
C SER A 40 -10.18 -11.83 10.14
N TYR A 41 -9.79 -10.55 10.23
CA TYR A 41 -8.83 -10.08 11.23
C TYR A 41 -9.22 -10.50 12.65
N ASP A 42 -10.50 -10.39 13.01
CA ASP A 42 -10.97 -10.67 14.38
C ASP A 42 -10.97 -12.16 14.70
N ALA A 43 -11.17 -13.02 13.70
CA ALA A 43 -11.24 -14.45 13.88
C ALA A 43 -9.89 -15.14 14.09
N LEU A 44 -8.74 -14.50 13.72
CA LEU A 44 -7.41 -15.04 13.91
C LEU A 44 -6.77 -14.55 15.21
N SER A 45 -6.26 -15.47 16.03
CA SER A 45 -5.39 -15.16 17.17
C SER A 45 -3.92 -15.20 16.78
N MET A 46 -3.04 -14.61 17.61
CA MET A 46 -1.59 -14.72 17.44
C MET A 46 -1.08 -16.16 17.59
N ASP A 47 -1.82 -17.00 18.32
CA ASP A 47 -1.50 -18.43 18.46
C ASP A 47 -1.82 -19.20 17.17
N ASP A 48 -2.93 -18.87 16.50
CA ASP A 48 -3.30 -19.46 15.21
C ASP A 48 -2.28 -19.09 14.14
N ILE A 49 -1.87 -17.82 14.11
CA ILE A 49 -0.85 -17.32 13.20
C ILE A 49 0.48 -18.07 13.43
N ALA A 50 0.92 -18.19 14.68
CA ALA A 50 2.15 -18.88 15.04
C ALA A 50 2.13 -20.36 14.64
N ARG A 51 1.01 -21.04 14.91
CA ARG A 51 0.79 -22.45 14.56
C ARG A 51 0.86 -22.66 13.03
N GLN A 52 0.18 -21.81 12.27
CA GLN A 52 0.18 -21.93 10.81
C GLN A 52 1.50 -21.52 10.16
N ALA A 53 2.20 -20.55 10.76
CA ALA A 53 3.54 -20.17 10.33
C ALA A 53 4.63 -21.19 10.75
N GLY A 54 4.30 -22.17 11.59
CA GLY A 54 5.27 -23.14 12.11
C GLY A 54 6.34 -22.51 12.97
N VAL A 55 6.01 -21.45 13.73
CA VAL A 55 6.97 -20.70 14.57
C VAL A 55 6.48 -20.53 15.99
N ALA A 56 7.40 -20.25 16.91
CA ALA A 56 7.02 -19.85 18.25
C ALA A 56 6.32 -18.46 18.25
N LYS A 57 5.25 -18.30 19.03
CA LYS A 57 4.49 -17.05 19.17
C LYS A 57 5.39 -15.85 19.49
N GLY A 58 6.40 -16.05 20.34
CA GLY A 58 7.39 -15.02 20.69
C GLY A 58 8.18 -14.49 19.50
N LEU A 59 8.37 -15.31 18.44
CA LEU A 59 9.06 -14.85 17.25
C LEU A 59 8.20 -13.82 16.48
N ILE A 60 6.90 -13.99 16.41
CA ILE A 60 6.01 -13.03 15.74
C ILE A 60 6.00 -11.71 16.51
N TYR A 61 5.93 -11.75 17.84
CA TYR A 61 6.02 -10.56 18.68
C TYR A 61 7.37 -9.83 18.56
N TYR A 62 8.45 -10.57 18.33
CA TYR A 62 9.78 -9.97 18.06
C TYR A 62 9.80 -9.11 16.79
N TYR A 63 9.08 -9.52 15.74
CA TYR A 63 9.02 -8.79 14.47
C TYR A 63 7.93 -7.72 14.42
N PHE A 64 6.82 -7.89 15.13
CA PHE A 64 5.59 -7.12 14.88
C PHE A 64 4.89 -6.61 16.14
N THR A 65 5.53 -6.58 17.28
CA THR A 65 5.03 -6.03 18.56
C THR A 65 3.67 -6.58 19.01
N ASN A 66 2.65 -6.61 18.14
CA ASN A 66 1.31 -7.11 18.41
C ASN A 66 0.59 -7.56 17.12
N LYS A 67 -0.61 -8.14 17.26
CA LYS A 67 -1.44 -8.62 16.14
C LYS A 67 -1.73 -7.50 15.12
N ARG A 68 -2.00 -6.29 15.61
CA ARG A 68 -2.28 -5.13 14.77
C ARG A 68 -1.05 -4.72 13.96
N GLY A 69 0.12 -4.64 14.57
CA GLY A 69 1.39 -4.33 13.88
C GLY A 69 1.72 -5.37 12.81
N TYR A 70 1.48 -6.65 13.08
CA TYR A 70 1.61 -7.72 12.09
C TYR A 70 0.67 -7.53 10.91
N TYR A 71 -0.60 -7.28 11.20
CA TYR A 71 -1.60 -7.06 10.17
C TYR A 71 -1.32 -5.83 9.30
N LEU A 72 -0.90 -4.73 9.92
CA LEU A 72 -0.52 -3.50 9.20
C LEU A 72 0.68 -3.72 8.27
N ALA A 73 1.66 -4.51 8.69
CA ALA A 73 2.77 -4.90 7.84
C ALA A 73 2.33 -5.73 6.62
N ILE A 74 1.33 -6.61 6.79
CA ILE A 74 0.73 -7.38 5.69
C ILE A 74 0.05 -6.46 4.68
N ILE A 75 -0.69 -5.46 5.15
CA ILE A 75 -1.36 -4.51 4.26
C ILE A 75 -0.36 -3.61 3.53
N GLU A 76 0.63 -3.08 4.24
CA GLU A 76 1.69 -2.28 3.63
C GLU A 76 2.36 -3.05 2.47
N ASP A 77 2.64 -4.33 2.70
CA ASP A 77 3.23 -5.22 1.69
C ASP A 77 2.26 -5.49 0.52
N ALA A 78 0.98 -5.76 0.80
CA ALA A 78 -0.03 -5.97 -0.24
C ALA A 78 -0.26 -4.73 -1.11
N VAL A 79 -0.30 -3.54 -0.50
CA VAL A 79 -0.39 -2.28 -1.25
C VAL A 79 0.87 -2.03 -2.07
N ALA A 80 2.06 -2.30 -1.51
CA ALA A 80 3.32 -2.16 -2.24
C ALA A 80 3.35 -3.07 -3.48
N GLU A 81 2.90 -4.32 -3.37
CA GLU A 81 2.78 -5.24 -4.52
C GLU A 81 1.78 -4.73 -5.57
N LEU A 82 0.62 -4.19 -5.16
CA LEU A 82 -0.35 -3.62 -6.08
C LEU A 82 0.24 -2.45 -6.88
N VAL A 83 0.97 -1.57 -6.20
CA VAL A 83 1.65 -0.42 -6.82
C VAL A 83 2.78 -0.89 -7.75
N GLU A 84 3.58 -1.89 -7.34
CA GLU A 84 4.66 -2.44 -8.17
C GLU A 84 4.11 -3.13 -9.42
N ARG A 85 3.05 -3.92 -9.28
CA ARG A 85 2.37 -4.55 -10.43
C ARG A 85 1.79 -3.52 -11.39
N ALA A 86 1.27 -2.40 -10.90
CA ALA A 86 0.83 -1.30 -11.76
C ALA A 86 1.98 -0.65 -12.52
N GLY A 87 3.16 -0.55 -11.88
CA GLY A 87 4.38 -0.04 -12.51
C GLY A 87 5.02 -1.01 -13.51
N SER A 88 4.85 -2.32 -13.33
CA SER A 88 5.47 -3.34 -14.19
C SER A 88 4.76 -3.59 -15.52
N THR A 89 3.56 -3.08 -15.71
CA THR A 89 2.81 -3.18 -16.97
C THR A 89 3.14 -2.02 -17.92
N HIS A 90 4.39 -1.85 -18.28
CA HIS A 90 4.84 -0.78 -19.19
C HIS A 90 4.18 -0.81 -20.57
N ASP A 91 3.72 -1.99 -21.01
CA ASP A 91 3.08 -2.19 -22.31
C ASP A 91 1.63 -1.71 -22.38
N LEU A 92 1.04 -1.33 -21.26
CA LEU A 92 -0.35 -0.87 -21.22
C LEU A 92 -0.45 0.67 -21.22
N PRO A 93 -1.49 1.22 -21.85
CA PRO A 93 -1.81 2.63 -21.73
C PRO A 93 -1.91 3.08 -20.26
N PRO A 94 -1.48 4.30 -19.90
CA PRO A 94 -1.47 4.80 -18.51
C PRO A 94 -2.81 4.63 -17.80
N VAL A 95 -3.93 4.91 -18.46
CA VAL A 95 -5.28 4.78 -17.92
C VAL A 95 -5.61 3.34 -17.54
N GLU A 96 -5.21 2.38 -18.39
CA GLU A 96 -5.46 0.95 -18.12
C GLU A 96 -4.62 0.44 -16.94
N ARG A 97 -3.40 0.92 -16.77
CA ARG A 97 -2.57 0.63 -15.58
C ARG A 97 -3.25 1.10 -14.30
N VAL A 98 -3.73 2.37 -14.31
CA VAL A 98 -4.46 2.94 -13.17
C VAL A 98 -5.73 2.15 -12.88
N ARG A 99 -6.50 1.80 -13.93
CA ARG A 99 -7.72 0.99 -13.78
C ARG A 99 -7.45 -0.34 -13.11
N ARG A 100 -6.42 -1.08 -13.53
CA ARG A 100 -6.04 -2.36 -12.92
C ARG A 100 -5.62 -2.21 -11.46
N THR A 101 -4.89 -1.15 -11.15
CA THR A 101 -4.47 -0.87 -9.76
C THR A 101 -5.67 -0.58 -8.87
N VAL A 102 -6.57 0.28 -9.33
CA VAL A 102 -7.80 0.63 -8.60
C VAL A 102 -8.71 -0.59 -8.44
N ASP A 103 -8.92 -1.39 -9.51
CA ASP A 103 -9.72 -2.61 -9.41
C ASP A 103 -9.12 -3.63 -8.44
N GLY A 104 -7.79 -3.82 -8.48
CA GLY A 104 -7.09 -4.67 -7.53
C GLY A 104 -7.23 -4.19 -6.08
N TYR A 105 -7.16 -2.89 -5.86
CA TYR A 105 -7.37 -2.27 -4.55
C TYR A 105 -8.81 -2.48 -4.03
N LEU A 106 -9.81 -2.23 -4.86
CA LEU A 106 -11.22 -2.44 -4.52
C LEU A 106 -11.51 -3.91 -4.22
N ARG A 107 -10.96 -4.82 -5.02
CA ARG A 107 -11.06 -6.27 -4.78
C ARG A 107 -10.45 -6.65 -3.42
N TYR A 108 -9.29 -6.10 -3.10
CA TYR A 108 -8.66 -6.32 -1.79
C TYR A 108 -9.54 -5.81 -0.65
N ALA A 109 -10.06 -4.59 -0.74
CA ALA A 109 -10.94 -4.02 0.27
C ALA A 109 -12.22 -4.84 0.46
N GLN A 110 -12.81 -5.33 -0.64
CA GLN A 110 -14.01 -6.17 -0.62
C GLN A 110 -13.79 -7.51 0.10
N HIS A 111 -12.63 -8.14 -0.08
CA HIS A 111 -12.29 -9.41 0.59
C HIS A 111 -11.87 -9.22 2.05
N HIS A 112 -11.38 -8.05 2.42
CA HIS A 112 -10.81 -7.78 3.74
C HIS A 112 -11.50 -6.60 4.45
N GLN A 113 -12.84 -6.53 4.38
CA GLN A 113 -13.64 -5.37 4.83
C GLN A 113 -13.35 -4.92 6.27
N ALA A 114 -13.36 -5.85 7.23
CA ALA A 114 -13.15 -5.51 8.66
C ALA A 114 -11.77 -4.87 8.89
N ALA A 115 -10.79 -5.39 8.19
CA ALA A 115 -9.43 -4.93 8.25
C ALA A 115 -9.25 -3.57 7.56
N TYR A 116 -9.83 -3.43 6.39
CA TYR A 116 -9.84 -2.18 5.64
C TYR A 116 -10.44 -1.05 6.48
N ARG A 117 -11.62 -1.28 7.10
CA ARG A 117 -12.26 -0.32 8.02
C ARG A 117 -11.31 0.08 9.15
N THR A 118 -10.72 -0.89 9.86
CA THR A 118 -9.81 -0.62 10.98
C THR A 118 -8.66 0.28 10.58
N ILE A 119 -8.13 0.13 9.36
CA ILE A 119 -6.99 0.91 8.88
C ILE A 119 -7.40 2.31 8.48
N VAL A 120 -8.46 2.43 7.68
CA VAL A 120 -8.87 3.72 7.11
C VAL A 120 -9.46 4.62 8.18
N THR A 121 -10.25 4.07 9.12
CA THR A 121 -10.82 4.84 10.22
C THR A 121 -9.83 5.11 11.37
N GLY A 122 -8.63 4.55 11.32
CA GLY A 122 -7.59 4.75 12.33
C GLY A 122 -7.75 3.87 13.57
N GLY A 123 -8.74 2.95 13.61
CA GLY A 123 -9.03 2.12 14.78
C GLY A 123 -9.40 2.94 16.03
N VAL A 124 -9.44 2.31 17.19
CA VAL A 124 -9.69 3.00 18.47
C VAL A 124 -8.38 3.69 18.91
N GLY A 125 -8.30 5.01 18.73
CA GLY A 125 -7.19 5.85 19.18
C GLY A 125 -6.19 6.22 18.08
N PHE A 126 -5.56 7.38 18.24
CA PHE A 126 -4.46 7.87 17.39
C PHE A 126 -3.21 7.01 17.63
N ASP A 127 -3.04 5.97 16.82
CA ASP A 127 -1.88 5.11 16.90
C ASP A 127 -0.80 5.66 15.94
N ALA A 128 0.28 6.17 16.51
CA ALA A 128 1.38 6.80 15.76
C ALA A 128 2.01 5.82 14.74
N GLU A 129 2.02 4.52 15.02
CA GLU A 129 2.56 3.50 14.10
C GLU A 129 1.65 3.34 12.88
N VAL A 130 0.32 3.30 13.08
CA VAL A 130 -0.67 3.27 11.99
C VAL A 130 -0.57 4.51 11.12
N LEU A 131 -0.48 5.69 11.74
CA LEU A 131 -0.32 6.95 11.01
C LEU A 131 0.98 6.97 10.21
N ALA A 132 2.08 6.45 10.75
CA ALA A 132 3.36 6.36 10.04
C ALA A 132 3.28 5.40 8.85
N ILE A 133 2.61 4.24 8.98
CA ILE A 133 2.40 3.31 7.87
C ILE A 133 1.54 3.96 6.78
N ARG A 134 0.42 4.57 7.14
CA ARG A 134 -0.44 5.30 6.17
C ARG A 134 0.33 6.39 5.44
N ALA A 135 1.15 7.16 6.16
CA ALA A 135 1.97 8.22 5.56
C ALA A 135 2.99 7.65 4.56
N ARG A 136 3.66 6.53 4.88
CA ARG A 136 4.58 5.84 3.96
C ARG A 136 3.87 5.32 2.70
N VAL A 137 2.73 4.66 2.86
CA VAL A 137 1.92 4.15 1.73
C VAL A 137 1.48 5.31 0.85
N ARG A 138 0.93 6.37 1.44
CA ARG A 138 0.51 7.58 0.72
C ARG A 138 1.67 8.21 -0.06
N SER A 139 2.83 8.37 0.56
CA SER A 139 4.02 8.93 -0.10
C SER A 139 4.46 8.07 -1.31
N ARG A 140 4.42 6.75 -1.21
CA ARG A 140 4.72 5.85 -2.34
C ARG A 140 3.72 6.00 -3.47
N LEU A 141 2.42 6.05 -3.15
CA LEU A 141 1.36 6.24 -4.15
C LEU A 141 1.50 7.57 -4.89
N LEU A 142 1.75 8.66 -4.15
CA LEU A 142 2.01 9.97 -4.75
C LEU A 142 3.19 9.93 -5.72
N GLY A 143 4.32 9.34 -5.31
CA GLY A 143 5.48 9.17 -6.18
C GLY A 143 5.20 8.32 -7.41
N THR A 144 4.39 7.26 -7.28
CA THR A 144 3.99 6.41 -8.41
C THR A 144 3.10 7.15 -9.41
N ILE A 145 2.16 7.97 -8.91
CA ILE A 145 1.31 8.82 -9.76
C ILE A 145 2.16 9.85 -10.49
N ALA A 146 3.08 10.52 -9.79
CA ALA A 146 3.95 11.55 -10.37
C ALA A 146 4.88 10.97 -11.46
N ARG A 147 5.49 9.81 -11.22
CA ARG A 147 6.26 9.10 -12.25
C ARG A 147 5.40 8.71 -13.44
N GLY A 148 4.21 8.20 -13.19
CA GLY A 148 3.30 7.76 -14.27
C GLY A 148 2.71 8.91 -15.09
N ALA A 149 2.49 10.07 -14.48
CA ALA A 149 1.89 11.22 -15.13
C ALA A 149 2.95 12.15 -15.76
N TRP A 150 4.09 12.34 -15.10
CA TRP A 150 5.04 13.42 -15.43
C TRP A 150 6.51 12.95 -15.55
N ASP A 151 6.79 11.67 -15.42
CA ASP A 151 8.15 11.08 -15.43
C ASP A 151 9.11 11.78 -14.44
N ARG A 152 8.61 12.13 -13.26
CA ARG A 152 9.40 12.77 -12.19
C ARG A 152 9.00 12.27 -10.82
N GLU A 153 9.93 12.37 -9.86
CA GLU A 153 9.68 11.97 -8.46
C GLU A 153 9.27 13.14 -7.57
N GLU A 154 9.74 14.33 -7.90
CA GLU A 154 9.41 15.55 -7.16
C GLU A 154 7.98 15.99 -7.46
N ILE A 155 7.26 16.29 -6.40
CA ILE A 155 5.85 16.72 -6.44
C ILE A 155 5.76 18.10 -5.78
N SER A 156 5.21 19.06 -6.52
CA SER A 156 4.93 20.39 -5.98
C SER A 156 3.96 20.34 -4.79
N PRO A 157 3.93 21.37 -3.93
CA PRO A 157 2.96 21.45 -2.84
C PRO A 157 1.50 21.41 -3.34
N LEU A 158 1.19 22.04 -4.47
CA LEU A 158 -0.14 22.03 -5.07
C LEU A 158 -0.52 20.64 -5.56
N ALA A 159 0.33 20.00 -6.36
CA ALA A 159 0.08 18.66 -6.85
C ALA A 159 -0.03 17.64 -5.71
N ARG A 160 0.80 17.77 -4.66
CA ARG A 160 0.71 16.94 -3.45
C ARG A 160 -0.64 17.08 -2.77
N THR A 161 -1.13 18.32 -2.61
CA THR A 161 -2.42 18.59 -1.96
C THR A 161 -3.57 18.02 -2.75
N ALA A 162 -3.63 18.26 -4.06
CA ALA A 162 -4.67 17.77 -4.95
C ALA A 162 -4.71 16.23 -4.99
N LEU A 163 -3.56 15.59 -5.19
CA LEU A 163 -3.46 14.12 -5.20
C LEU A 163 -3.76 13.50 -3.84
N THR A 164 -3.43 14.18 -2.73
CA THR A 164 -3.82 13.73 -1.38
C THR A 164 -5.33 13.75 -1.22
N GLY A 165 -6.01 14.80 -1.74
CA GLY A 165 -7.47 14.87 -1.77
C GLY A 165 -8.08 13.71 -2.54
N TRP A 166 -7.55 13.39 -3.72
CA TRP A 166 -8.00 12.24 -4.50
C TRP A 166 -7.77 10.92 -3.75
N LEU A 167 -6.60 10.67 -3.16
CA LEU A 167 -6.35 9.47 -2.37
C LEU A 167 -7.31 9.34 -1.18
N SER A 168 -7.65 10.46 -0.53
CA SER A 168 -8.65 10.46 0.55
C SER A 168 -10.05 10.14 0.03
N SER A 169 -10.40 10.58 -1.18
CA SER A 169 -11.66 10.19 -1.81
C SER A 169 -11.69 8.70 -2.17
N VAL A 170 -10.55 8.12 -2.61
CA VAL A 170 -10.44 6.66 -2.83
C VAL A 170 -10.74 5.89 -1.54
N GLU A 171 -10.14 6.31 -0.41
CA GLU A 171 -10.39 5.69 0.90
C GLU A 171 -11.86 5.78 1.30
N GLY A 172 -12.46 6.98 1.21
CA GLY A 172 -13.84 7.24 1.61
C GLY A 172 -14.87 6.53 0.73
N VAL A 173 -14.74 6.65 -0.61
CA VAL A 173 -15.62 5.96 -1.57
C VAL A 173 -15.55 4.44 -1.39
N THR A 174 -14.36 3.89 -1.12
CA THR A 174 -14.22 2.46 -0.91
C THR A 174 -14.89 2.01 0.39
N LEU A 175 -14.79 2.80 1.47
CA LEU A 175 -15.51 2.50 2.72
C LEU A 175 -17.00 2.45 2.52
N ASP A 176 -17.57 3.48 1.92
CA ASP A 176 -18.98 3.59 1.61
C ASP A 176 -19.45 2.42 0.72
N TRP A 177 -18.71 2.16 -0.34
CA TRP A 177 -19.04 1.08 -1.28
C TRP A 177 -19.03 -0.32 -0.64
N ILE A 178 -18.06 -0.64 0.24
CA ILE A 178 -18.04 -1.95 0.91
C ILE A 178 -19.14 -2.09 1.97
N GLU A 179 -19.73 -0.99 2.43
CA GLU A 179 -20.88 -0.98 3.35
C GLU A 179 -22.18 -1.21 2.62
N GLU A 180 -22.44 -0.43 1.58
CA GLU A 180 -23.71 -0.41 0.88
C GLU A 180 -23.79 -1.46 -0.23
N GLN A 181 -22.70 -1.74 -0.94
CA GLN A 181 -22.58 -2.69 -2.06
C GLN A 181 -23.62 -2.51 -3.17
N GLU A 182 -24.15 -1.29 -3.34
CA GLU A 182 -25.19 -0.98 -4.32
C GLU A 182 -24.66 -0.88 -5.76
N LEU A 183 -23.38 -0.56 -5.93
CA LEU A 183 -22.74 -0.34 -7.23
C LEU A 183 -21.83 -1.51 -7.64
N PRO A 184 -21.80 -1.88 -8.93
CA PRO A 184 -20.78 -2.78 -9.45
C PRO A 184 -19.36 -2.23 -9.23
N ARG A 185 -18.40 -3.12 -8.92
CA ARG A 185 -17.00 -2.73 -8.70
C ARG A 185 -16.41 -1.96 -9.89
N GLU A 186 -16.74 -2.34 -11.11
CA GLU A 186 -16.28 -1.68 -12.33
C GLU A 186 -16.76 -0.23 -12.42
N THR A 187 -17.97 0.06 -11.93
CA THR A 187 -18.51 1.42 -11.87
C THR A 187 -17.72 2.27 -10.89
N VAL A 188 -17.45 1.74 -9.70
CA VAL A 188 -16.65 2.43 -8.67
C VAL A 188 -15.22 2.63 -9.16
N ALA A 189 -14.61 1.62 -9.76
CA ALA A 189 -13.28 1.74 -10.36
C ALA A 189 -13.22 2.85 -11.42
N SER A 190 -14.24 2.90 -12.29
CA SER A 190 -14.33 3.93 -13.35
C SER A 190 -14.49 5.34 -12.77
N LEU A 191 -15.28 5.49 -11.71
CA LEU A 191 -15.43 6.75 -10.99
C LEU A 191 -14.08 7.24 -10.43
N LEU A 192 -13.36 6.37 -9.75
CA LEU A 192 -12.07 6.71 -9.14
C LEU A 192 -10.99 7.02 -10.19
N VAL A 193 -10.94 6.27 -11.28
CA VAL A 193 -9.98 6.51 -12.39
C VAL A 193 -10.27 7.85 -13.08
N ARG A 194 -11.55 8.18 -13.33
CA ARG A 194 -11.94 9.48 -13.88
C ARG A 194 -11.58 10.62 -12.93
N GLY A 195 -11.85 10.45 -11.64
CA GLY A 195 -11.49 11.43 -10.61
C GLY A 195 -9.98 11.73 -10.58
N LEU A 196 -9.11 10.73 -10.78
CA LEU A 196 -7.68 10.99 -10.93
C LEU A 196 -7.38 11.85 -12.17
N GLY A 197 -7.98 11.52 -13.31
CA GLY A 197 -7.80 12.29 -14.53
C GLY A 197 -8.26 13.75 -14.39
N ASP A 198 -9.38 13.98 -13.69
CA ASP A 198 -9.87 15.35 -13.40
C ASP A 198 -8.94 16.09 -12.43
N THR A 199 -8.41 15.38 -11.41
CA THR A 199 -7.41 15.95 -10.49
C THR A 199 -6.12 16.35 -11.23
N LEU A 200 -5.63 15.52 -12.14
CA LEU A 200 -4.43 15.84 -12.93
C LEU A 200 -4.66 17.05 -13.85
N ARG A 201 -5.85 17.19 -14.45
CA ARG A 201 -6.20 18.38 -15.25
C ARG A 201 -6.28 19.64 -14.39
N LEU A 202 -6.85 19.54 -13.22
CA LEU A 202 -6.85 20.68 -12.28
C LEU A 202 -5.43 21.11 -11.91
N ILE A 203 -4.52 20.16 -11.71
CA ILE A 203 -3.11 20.47 -11.46
C ILE A 203 -2.50 21.19 -12.67
N GLU A 204 -2.72 20.71 -13.88
CA GLU A 204 -2.23 21.34 -15.13
C GLU A 204 -2.71 22.79 -15.29
N GLU A 205 -3.97 23.09 -14.93
CA GLU A 205 -4.53 24.46 -14.98
C GLU A 205 -3.73 25.44 -14.10
N TYR A 206 -3.26 25.01 -12.94
CA TYR A 206 -2.47 25.85 -12.02
C TYR A 206 -0.95 25.74 -12.24
N GLU A 207 -0.49 24.60 -12.75
CA GLU A 207 0.91 24.28 -13.00
C GLU A 207 1.07 23.70 -14.42
N PRO A 208 1.13 24.53 -15.48
CA PRO A 208 1.24 24.04 -16.87
C PRO A 208 2.46 23.15 -17.15
N GLY A 209 3.47 23.18 -16.29
CA GLY A 209 4.61 22.27 -16.31
C GLY A 209 4.30 20.84 -15.87
N CYS A 210 3.04 20.56 -15.44
CA CYS A 210 2.54 19.24 -15.03
C CYS A 210 1.38 18.81 -15.96
N PRO A 211 1.63 18.48 -17.25
CA PRO A 211 0.58 18.17 -18.21
C PRO A 211 -0.23 16.94 -17.79
N ALA A 212 -1.55 17.01 -17.94
CA ALA A 212 -2.41 15.86 -17.72
C ALA A 212 -2.37 14.90 -18.91
N PRO A 213 -2.48 13.58 -18.69
CA PRO A 213 -2.56 12.63 -19.78
C PRO A 213 -3.83 12.86 -20.62
N PRO A 214 -3.79 12.57 -21.93
CA PRO A 214 -4.94 12.77 -22.81
C PRO A 214 -6.16 11.98 -22.32
N ARG A 215 -7.35 12.52 -22.56
CA ARG A 215 -8.60 11.81 -22.22
C ARG A 215 -8.67 10.52 -23.06
N PRO A 216 -9.06 9.38 -22.46
CA PRO A 216 -9.38 8.21 -23.26
C PRO A 216 -10.56 8.56 -24.19
N PRO A 217 -10.62 7.98 -25.40
CA PRO A 217 -11.79 8.13 -26.27
C PRO A 217 -13.06 7.68 -25.52
N ALA A 218 -14.15 8.36 -25.81
CA ALA A 218 -15.47 8.10 -25.20
C ALA A 218 -16.01 6.72 -25.56
#